data_567462a134362a298aa4cc86a21abffe
#
_entry.id   567462a134362a298aa4cc86a21abffe
#
_cell.length_a   1.000
_cell.length_b   1.000
_cell.length_c   1.000
_cell.angle_alpha   90.00
_cell.angle_beta   90.00
_cell.angle_gamma   90.00
#
_symmetry.space_group_name_H-M   'P 1'
#
loop_
_entity.id
_entity.type
_entity.pdbx_description
1 polymer ?
#
loop_
_entity_poly.entity_id
_entity_poly.type
_entity_poly.pdbx_seq_one_letter_code
_entity_poly.pdbx_strand_id
1 'polypeptide(L)'
;MSLRELAANLGLSVTTVSRALADYPDVAEETRRRVRQEAERIGYVPNATARRLQKGRADAIGVAAPNGFGAIEDAHLSAAFAGAWSRLAELDQDLLLLPATDVTYLTGAEQPTSQSFVRAVEERRVDGMVLIRPYRDDPRIAAMRRAGLPFVLLGAEMRAEPDLPAVGTDNEAAAALVCERLVHHGHRRLVCIGPAEPYDFTLSRFEHLAAAAIRHGLTARMDRAPLGEDGGREATERLLAGASGPPPPLVYLTNRMTIGGLTALARSPWVVGRHVAVIGFGDGPTLRHGLPATTVVHSPMFDMARHAVDALIALRDGRPFEVIRRWAPSLILRQSDGPPQNLSPLPS
;
A
#
# COMPACT_ATOMS: atom_id res chain seq x y z
N MET A 1 -22.02 -15.30 31.86
CA MET A 1 -21.13 -16.13 32.71
C MET A 1 -19.84 -15.38 32.96
N SER A 2 -19.33 -15.40 34.19
CA SER A 2 -18.15 -14.62 34.59
C SER A 2 -16.99 -15.53 35.01
N LEU A 3 -15.76 -14.99 34.95
CA LEU A 3 -14.58 -15.69 35.48
C LEU A 3 -14.73 -16.07 36.98
N ARG A 4 -15.47 -15.25 37.74
CA ARG A 4 -15.75 -15.51 39.16
C ARG A 4 -16.65 -16.73 39.34
N GLU A 5 -17.68 -16.88 38.51
CA GLU A 5 -18.57 -18.06 38.54
C GLU A 5 -17.82 -19.33 38.17
N LEU A 6 -16.96 -19.28 37.12
CA LEU A 6 -16.12 -20.42 36.76
C LEU A 6 -15.17 -20.82 37.90
N ALA A 7 -14.58 -19.85 38.60
CA ALA A 7 -13.72 -20.10 39.74
C ALA A 7 -14.49 -20.73 40.94
N ALA A 8 -15.69 -20.21 41.20
CA ALA A 8 -16.56 -20.75 42.27
C ALA A 8 -16.96 -22.21 41.99
N ASN A 9 -17.36 -22.54 40.76
CA ASN A 9 -17.76 -23.89 40.34
C ASN A 9 -16.61 -24.91 40.53
N LEU A 10 -15.39 -24.49 40.39
CA LEU A 10 -14.19 -25.34 40.48
C LEU A 10 -13.56 -25.36 41.86
N GLY A 11 -14.00 -24.51 42.78
CA GLY A 11 -13.37 -24.34 44.10
C GLY A 11 -11.95 -23.77 44.00
N LEU A 12 -11.66 -22.98 42.97
CA LEU A 12 -10.34 -22.40 42.71
C LEU A 12 -10.36 -20.86 42.86
N SER A 13 -9.18 -20.27 43.07
CA SER A 13 -9.08 -18.83 43.04
C SER A 13 -9.26 -18.29 41.60
N VAL A 14 -9.80 -17.06 41.45
CA VAL A 14 -9.95 -16.39 40.16
C VAL A 14 -8.60 -16.30 39.45
N THR A 15 -7.53 -16.05 40.18
CA THR A 15 -6.16 -15.98 39.66
C THR A 15 -5.70 -17.34 39.09
N THR A 16 -5.96 -18.45 39.81
CA THR A 16 -5.62 -19.80 39.33
C THR A 16 -6.37 -20.14 38.06
N VAL A 17 -7.68 -19.84 38.00
CA VAL A 17 -8.50 -20.08 36.79
C VAL A 17 -8.03 -19.22 35.61
N SER A 18 -7.73 -17.94 35.85
CA SER A 18 -7.20 -17.05 34.82
C SER A 18 -5.87 -17.56 34.25
N ARG A 19 -4.95 -18.00 35.10
CA ARG A 19 -3.65 -18.57 34.71
C ARG A 19 -3.79 -19.90 33.96
N ALA A 20 -4.73 -20.75 34.40
CA ALA A 20 -5.05 -22.02 33.75
C ALA A 20 -5.57 -21.81 32.32
N LEU A 21 -6.47 -20.83 32.14
CA LEU A 21 -7.00 -20.45 30.81
C LEU A 21 -5.96 -19.81 29.87
N ALA A 22 -4.93 -19.20 30.47
CA ALA A 22 -3.85 -18.56 29.74
C ALA A 22 -2.60 -19.45 29.55
N ASP A 23 -2.74 -20.76 29.87
CA ASP A 23 -1.70 -21.80 29.71
C ASP A 23 -0.37 -21.52 30.42
N TYR A 24 -0.43 -20.86 31.57
CA TYR A 24 0.76 -20.62 32.38
C TYR A 24 1.41 -21.95 32.82
N PRO A 25 2.74 -22.09 32.69
CA PRO A 25 3.45 -23.35 32.95
C PRO A 25 3.45 -23.76 34.42
N ASP A 26 3.23 -22.84 35.35
CA ASP A 26 3.16 -23.09 36.78
C ASP A 26 1.79 -23.61 37.26
N VAL A 27 0.81 -23.74 36.35
CA VAL A 27 -0.47 -24.42 36.65
C VAL A 27 -0.39 -25.87 36.17
N ALA A 28 -0.67 -26.81 37.07
CA ALA A 28 -0.67 -28.23 36.78
C ALA A 28 -1.59 -28.56 35.59
N GLU A 29 -1.17 -29.46 34.69
CA GLU A 29 -1.93 -29.86 33.50
C GLU A 29 -3.34 -30.32 33.80
N GLU A 30 -3.48 -31.12 34.89
CA GLU A 30 -4.80 -31.60 35.38
C GLU A 30 -5.73 -30.42 35.72
N THR A 31 -5.19 -29.37 36.35
CA THR A 31 -5.97 -28.17 36.69
C THR A 31 -6.36 -27.41 35.44
N ARG A 32 -5.43 -27.27 34.46
CA ARG A 32 -5.72 -26.62 33.16
C ARG A 32 -6.85 -27.36 32.44
N ARG A 33 -6.79 -28.69 32.40
CA ARG A 33 -7.81 -29.53 31.76
C ARG A 33 -9.18 -29.35 32.43
N ARG A 34 -9.25 -29.40 33.75
CA ARG A 34 -10.49 -29.21 34.52
C ARG A 34 -11.10 -27.83 34.24
N VAL A 35 -10.28 -26.79 34.24
CA VAL A 35 -10.73 -25.41 33.98
C VAL A 35 -11.28 -25.27 32.57
N ARG A 36 -10.64 -25.83 31.55
CA ARG A 36 -11.14 -25.81 30.18
C ARG A 36 -12.45 -26.54 30.00
N GLN A 37 -12.56 -27.75 30.56
CA GLN A 37 -13.79 -28.54 30.50
C GLN A 37 -14.97 -27.81 31.16
N GLU A 38 -14.76 -27.20 32.32
CA GLU A 38 -15.81 -26.47 33.00
C GLU A 38 -16.16 -25.17 32.25
N ALA A 39 -15.17 -24.46 31.68
CA ALA A 39 -15.42 -23.29 30.85
C ALA A 39 -16.30 -23.64 29.64
N GLU A 40 -15.98 -24.73 28.94
CA GLU A 40 -16.80 -25.24 27.83
C GLU A 40 -18.22 -25.59 28.28
N ARG A 41 -18.34 -26.31 29.41
CA ARG A 41 -19.63 -26.75 29.95
C ARG A 41 -20.57 -25.59 30.28
N ILE A 42 -20.03 -24.47 30.80
CA ILE A 42 -20.83 -23.30 31.16
C ILE A 42 -20.89 -22.25 30.06
N GLY A 43 -20.23 -22.48 28.88
CA GLY A 43 -20.16 -21.53 27.80
C GLY A 43 -19.38 -20.26 28.16
N TYR A 44 -18.36 -20.37 29.02
CA TYR A 44 -17.52 -19.23 29.39
C TYR A 44 -16.46 -19.01 28.33
N VAL A 45 -16.46 -17.81 27.71
CA VAL A 45 -15.41 -17.35 26.83
C VAL A 45 -14.60 -16.27 27.55
N PRO A 46 -13.26 -16.42 27.65
CA PRO A 46 -12.40 -15.39 28.24
C PRO A 46 -12.60 -14.04 27.57
N ASN A 47 -12.78 -12.99 28.36
CA ASN A 47 -12.90 -11.64 27.83
C ASN A 47 -11.57 -11.22 27.18
N ALA A 48 -11.59 -10.96 25.86
CA ALA A 48 -10.43 -10.56 25.09
C ALA A 48 -9.78 -9.27 25.66
N THR A 49 -10.58 -8.32 26.12
CA THR A 49 -10.08 -7.08 26.74
C THR A 49 -9.31 -7.33 28.02
N ALA A 50 -9.81 -8.22 28.89
CA ALA A 50 -9.13 -8.59 30.12
C ALA A 50 -7.81 -9.33 29.83
N ARG A 51 -7.81 -10.20 28.84
CA ARG A 51 -6.62 -10.94 28.40
C ARG A 51 -5.56 -9.99 27.81
N ARG A 52 -5.98 -9.02 26.97
CA ARG A 52 -5.10 -7.97 26.40
C ARG A 52 -4.48 -7.13 27.52
N LEU A 53 -5.27 -6.73 28.51
CA LEU A 53 -4.78 -5.96 29.67
C LEU A 53 -3.71 -6.74 30.47
N GLN A 54 -3.91 -8.04 30.68
CA GLN A 54 -2.93 -8.90 31.39
C GLN A 54 -1.63 -9.08 30.57
N LYS A 55 -1.74 -9.23 29.26
CA LYS A 55 -0.57 -9.40 28.37
C LYS A 55 0.15 -8.07 28.11
N GLY A 56 -0.46 -6.92 28.36
CA GLY A 56 0.05 -5.60 27.97
C GLY A 56 0.15 -5.43 26.44
N ARG A 57 -0.63 -6.22 25.66
CA ARG A 57 -0.66 -6.22 24.19
C ARG A 57 -2.09 -6.15 23.68
N ALA A 58 -2.27 -5.45 22.55
CA ALA A 58 -3.54 -5.34 21.87
C ALA A 58 -3.90 -6.60 21.07
N ASP A 59 -2.91 -7.46 20.77
CA ASP A 59 -3.00 -8.58 19.81
C ASP A 59 -3.60 -8.12 18.47
N ALA A 60 -3.30 -6.88 18.06
CA ALA A 60 -3.81 -6.23 16.87
C ALA A 60 -2.72 -5.39 16.20
N ILE A 61 -2.69 -5.44 14.88
CA ILE A 61 -1.82 -4.60 14.03
C ILE A 61 -2.68 -3.61 13.26
N GLY A 62 -2.30 -2.33 13.31
CA GLY A 62 -2.91 -1.30 12.51
C GLY A 62 -2.40 -1.33 11.07
N VAL A 63 -3.31 -1.19 10.11
CA VAL A 63 -2.97 -0.91 8.72
C VAL A 63 -3.58 0.45 8.39
N ALA A 64 -2.72 1.44 8.26
CA ALA A 64 -3.11 2.81 7.95
C ALA A 64 -2.97 3.08 6.44
N ALA A 65 -4.06 3.42 5.78
CA ALA A 65 -4.09 3.62 4.35
C ALA A 65 -4.93 4.85 3.97
N PRO A 66 -4.69 5.43 2.77
CA PRO A 66 -5.54 6.49 2.25
C PRO A 66 -7.01 6.10 2.28
N ASN A 67 -7.89 7.08 2.54
CA ASN A 67 -9.31 6.94 2.79
C ASN A 67 -10.14 7.04 1.50
N GLY A 68 -11.37 6.51 1.51
CA GLY A 68 -12.37 6.66 0.48
C GLY A 68 -12.62 5.39 -0.35
N PHE A 69 -13.74 5.38 -1.05
CA PHE A 69 -14.16 4.27 -1.90
C PHE A 69 -13.07 3.88 -2.91
N GLY A 70 -12.42 4.86 -3.51
CA GLY A 70 -11.33 4.62 -4.44
C GLY A 70 -10.12 3.89 -3.89
N ALA A 71 -9.94 3.81 -2.57
CA ALA A 71 -8.87 3.02 -1.96
C ALA A 71 -9.17 1.52 -2.01
N ILE A 72 -10.43 1.12 -1.84
CA ILE A 72 -10.84 -0.30 -1.90
C ILE A 72 -10.87 -0.79 -3.35
N GLU A 73 -11.27 0.07 -4.29
CA GLU A 73 -11.29 -0.22 -5.72
C GLU A 73 -9.89 -0.25 -6.36
N ASP A 74 -8.90 0.36 -5.72
CA ASP A 74 -7.51 0.34 -6.17
C ASP A 74 -6.93 -1.07 -6.02
N ALA A 75 -6.75 -1.78 -7.13
CA ALA A 75 -6.24 -3.15 -7.16
C ALA A 75 -4.90 -3.31 -6.42
N HIS A 76 -4.07 -2.28 -6.42
CA HIS A 76 -2.78 -2.27 -5.73
C HIS A 76 -2.95 -2.21 -4.21
N LEU A 77 -3.86 -1.35 -3.71
CA LEU A 77 -4.19 -1.28 -2.29
C LEU A 77 -4.94 -2.52 -1.82
N SER A 78 -5.88 -3.03 -2.62
CA SER A 78 -6.60 -4.28 -2.31
C SER A 78 -5.64 -5.46 -2.16
N ALA A 79 -4.62 -5.56 -3.01
CA ALA A 79 -3.57 -6.58 -2.88
C ALA A 79 -2.74 -6.38 -1.60
N ALA A 80 -2.43 -5.13 -1.22
CA ALA A 80 -1.73 -4.84 0.03
C ALA A 80 -2.56 -5.24 1.26
N PHE A 81 -3.86 -4.91 1.28
CA PHE A 81 -4.77 -5.31 2.36
C PHE A 81 -4.88 -6.83 2.47
N ALA A 82 -5.06 -7.53 1.35
CA ALA A 82 -5.16 -8.97 1.31
C ALA A 82 -3.87 -9.64 1.81
N GLY A 83 -2.71 -9.14 1.43
CA GLY A 83 -1.41 -9.63 1.89
C GLY A 83 -1.21 -9.44 3.40
N ALA A 84 -1.48 -8.24 3.90
CA ALA A 84 -1.37 -7.95 5.33
C ALA A 84 -2.36 -8.80 6.15
N TRP A 85 -3.62 -8.85 5.74
CA TRP A 85 -4.66 -9.65 6.39
C TRP A 85 -4.31 -11.13 6.41
N SER A 86 -3.93 -11.71 5.26
CA SER A 86 -3.53 -13.11 5.17
C SER A 86 -2.41 -13.44 6.15
N ARG A 87 -1.38 -12.56 6.23
CA ARG A 87 -0.25 -12.81 7.11
C ARG A 87 -0.59 -12.66 8.59
N LEU A 88 -1.40 -11.68 8.95
CA LEU A 88 -1.86 -11.47 10.33
C LEU A 88 -2.74 -12.62 10.80
N ALA A 89 -3.60 -13.17 9.93
CA ALA A 89 -4.41 -14.35 10.24
C ALA A 89 -3.55 -15.59 10.56
N GLU A 90 -2.46 -15.80 9.81
CA GLU A 90 -1.49 -16.89 10.12
C GLU A 90 -0.78 -16.70 11.46
N LEU A 91 -0.67 -15.46 11.94
CA LEU A 91 0.01 -15.08 13.19
C LEU A 91 -0.95 -14.92 14.37
N ASP A 92 -2.24 -15.24 14.20
CA ASP A 92 -3.29 -15.04 15.22
C ASP A 92 -3.33 -13.58 15.74
N GLN A 93 -3.20 -12.62 14.82
CA GLN A 93 -3.26 -11.19 15.11
C GLN A 93 -4.47 -10.57 14.42
N ASP A 94 -5.19 -9.69 15.15
CA ASP A 94 -6.27 -8.90 14.57
C ASP A 94 -5.71 -7.83 13.62
N LEU A 95 -6.44 -7.53 12.53
CA LEU A 95 -6.17 -6.39 11.65
C LEU A 95 -7.12 -5.25 12.00
N LEU A 96 -6.56 -4.08 12.35
CA LEU A 96 -7.31 -2.83 12.49
C LEU A 96 -7.04 -1.93 11.30
N LEU A 97 -8.00 -1.83 10.38
CA LEU A 97 -7.89 -0.91 9.26
C LEU A 97 -8.22 0.52 9.72
N LEU A 98 -7.28 1.42 9.54
CA LEU A 98 -7.38 2.80 9.98
C LEU A 98 -7.40 3.74 8.78
N PRO A 99 -8.40 4.64 8.68
CA PRO A 99 -8.33 5.73 7.72
C PRO A 99 -7.17 6.65 8.10
N ALA A 100 -6.26 6.80 7.17
CA ALA A 100 -5.06 7.61 7.35
C ALA A 100 -5.05 8.76 6.35
N THR A 101 -6.21 9.34 6.10
CA THR A 101 -6.31 10.44 5.18
C THR A 101 -6.02 11.74 5.82
N ASP A 102 -5.27 12.50 5.04
CA ASP A 102 -5.44 13.93 5.02
C ASP A 102 -5.59 14.40 3.58
N VAL A 103 -6.80 14.76 3.24
CA VAL A 103 -7.17 15.37 1.96
C VAL A 103 -6.52 16.76 1.81
N THR A 104 -5.80 17.24 2.79
CA THR A 104 -5.46 18.65 2.95
C THR A 104 -4.07 19.05 2.56
N TYR A 105 -3.23 18.15 2.11
CA TYR A 105 -1.95 18.57 1.50
C TYR A 105 -2.13 19.48 0.27
N LEU A 106 -3.29 19.39 -0.39
CA LEU A 106 -3.60 20.22 -1.55
C LEU A 106 -4.21 21.59 -1.19
N THR A 107 -4.74 21.76 0.02
CA THR A 107 -5.46 22.99 0.39
C THR A 107 -4.72 23.90 1.37
N GLY A 108 -3.52 23.49 1.80
CA GLY A 108 -2.69 24.29 2.73
C GLY A 108 -3.28 24.46 4.13
N ALA A 109 -4.38 23.76 4.45
CA ALA A 109 -4.92 23.75 5.79
C ALA A 109 -4.21 22.68 6.64
N GLU A 110 -3.69 23.04 7.79
CA GLU A 110 -3.23 22.09 8.81
C GLU A 110 -4.40 21.20 9.23
N GLN A 111 -4.51 20.01 8.65
CA GLN A 111 -5.52 19.07 9.12
C GLN A 111 -4.89 18.02 10.01
N PRO A 112 -5.54 17.75 11.13
CA PRO A 112 -5.07 16.74 12.03
C PRO A 112 -5.18 15.37 11.35
N THR A 113 -4.17 14.56 11.53
CA THR A 113 -4.21 13.11 11.37
C THR A 113 -5.56 12.59 11.85
N SER A 114 -6.19 11.66 11.14
CA SER A 114 -7.53 11.19 11.49
C SER A 114 -7.64 10.83 12.96
N GLN A 115 -8.72 11.24 13.63
CA GLN A 115 -8.93 10.97 15.06
C GLN A 115 -8.86 9.48 15.41
N SER A 116 -9.23 8.60 14.48
CA SER A 116 -9.12 7.16 14.67
C SER A 116 -7.67 6.68 14.64
N PHE A 117 -6.81 7.27 13.81
CA PHE A 117 -5.38 7.01 13.81
C PHE A 117 -4.74 7.50 15.12
N VAL A 118 -5.02 8.74 15.53
CA VAL A 118 -4.51 9.31 16.79
C VAL A 118 -4.86 8.41 17.96
N ARG A 119 -6.15 8.06 18.11
CA ARG A 119 -6.59 7.13 19.17
C ARG A 119 -5.93 5.76 19.11
N ALA A 120 -5.71 5.22 17.91
CA ALA A 120 -5.06 3.92 17.78
C ALA A 120 -3.61 3.94 18.30
N VAL A 121 -2.91 5.07 18.07
CA VAL A 121 -1.53 5.28 18.51
C VAL A 121 -1.47 5.61 20.02
N GLU A 122 -2.23 6.60 20.48
CA GLU A 122 -2.15 7.12 21.85
C GLU A 122 -2.78 6.17 22.89
N GLU A 123 -3.92 5.54 22.56
CA GLU A 123 -4.61 4.59 23.42
C GLU A 123 -4.05 3.16 23.32
N ARG A 124 -2.98 2.95 22.55
CA ARG A 124 -2.35 1.64 22.32
C ARG A 124 -3.36 0.56 21.88
N ARG A 125 -4.22 0.91 20.92
CA ARG A 125 -5.20 -0.02 20.36
C ARG A 125 -4.59 -1.04 19.41
N VAL A 126 -3.31 -0.84 19.05
CA VAL A 126 -2.52 -1.71 18.19
C VAL A 126 -1.12 -1.87 18.76
N ASP A 127 -0.47 -3.00 18.49
CA ASP A 127 0.90 -3.31 18.91
C ASP A 127 1.95 -2.84 17.90
N GLY A 128 1.51 -2.36 16.75
CA GLY A 128 2.34 -1.81 15.69
C GLY A 128 1.49 -1.35 14.50
N MET A 129 2.15 -0.70 13.54
CA MET A 129 1.46 -0.08 12.40
C MET A 129 2.16 -0.37 11.07
N VAL A 130 1.42 -0.82 10.05
CA VAL A 130 1.83 -0.73 8.65
C VAL A 130 1.22 0.52 8.04
N LEU A 131 2.05 1.49 7.65
CA LEU A 131 1.63 2.72 7.01
C LEU A 131 1.79 2.58 5.50
N ILE A 132 0.67 2.56 4.76
CA ILE A 132 0.66 2.41 3.31
C ILE A 132 0.65 3.78 2.62
N ARG A 133 1.47 3.93 1.59
CA ARG A 133 1.62 5.18 0.81
C ARG A 133 1.93 6.39 1.70
N PRO A 134 3.04 6.38 2.45
CA PRO A 134 3.43 7.56 3.22
C PRO A 134 3.76 8.72 2.30
N TYR A 135 3.59 9.93 2.81
CA TYR A 135 4.19 11.12 2.23
C TYR A 135 5.69 11.15 2.51
N ARG A 136 6.45 11.93 1.75
CA ARG A 136 7.90 12.10 2.00
C ARG A 136 8.17 12.71 3.39
N ASP A 137 7.40 13.71 3.80
CA ASP A 137 7.45 14.34 5.12
C ASP A 137 6.15 14.04 5.88
N ASP A 138 5.95 12.78 6.24
CA ASP A 138 4.69 12.31 6.80
C ASP A 138 4.61 12.57 8.32
N PRO A 139 3.68 13.43 8.78
CA PRO A 139 3.54 13.76 10.20
C PRO A 139 3.14 12.56 11.07
N ARG A 140 2.55 11.52 10.48
CA ARG A 140 2.17 10.29 11.19
C ARG A 140 3.39 9.52 11.66
N ILE A 141 4.51 9.59 10.93
CA ILE A 141 5.79 8.98 11.33
C ILE A 141 6.26 9.58 12.65
N ALA A 142 6.24 10.91 12.76
CA ALA A 142 6.61 11.60 13.99
C ALA A 142 5.67 11.24 15.16
N ALA A 143 4.38 11.08 14.91
CA ALA A 143 3.41 10.68 15.94
C ALA A 143 3.69 9.25 16.46
N MET A 144 3.93 8.29 15.57
CA MET A 144 4.28 6.91 15.95
C MET A 144 5.61 6.84 16.72
N ARG A 145 6.62 7.60 16.27
CA ARG A 145 7.91 7.69 16.98
C ARG A 145 7.73 8.23 18.42
N ARG A 146 6.98 9.33 18.60
CA ARG A 146 6.72 9.90 19.94
C ARG A 146 6.01 8.91 20.87
N ALA A 147 5.09 8.13 20.34
CA ALA A 147 4.36 7.12 21.10
C ALA A 147 5.17 5.83 21.36
N GLY A 148 6.36 5.71 20.76
CA GLY A 148 7.15 4.47 20.82
C GLY A 148 6.43 3.28 20.17
N LEU A 149 5.53 3.54 19.20
CA LEU A 149 4.81 2.51 18.47
C LEU A 149 5.69 1.97 17.34
N PRO A 150 5.98 0.66 17.29
CA PRO A 150 6.65 0.05 16.15
C PRO A 150 5.85 0.26 14.85
N PHE A 151 6.53 0.59 13.75
CA PHE A 151 5.88 0.74 12.46
C PHE A 151 6.77 0.37 11.28
N VAL A 152 6.15 0.00 10.17
CA VAL A 152 6.82 -0.25 8.89
C VAL A 152 6.07 0.50 7.80
N LEU A 153 6.81 1.12 6.88
CA LEU A 153 6.27 1.83 5.74
C LEU A 153 6.12 0.88 4.55
N LEU A 154 4.96 0.90 3.88
CA LEU A 154 4.70 0.10 2.69
C LEU A 154 4.46 1.00 1.47
N GLY A 155 5.22 0.77 0.40
CA GLY A 155 5.19 1.58 -0.80
C GLY A 155 6.02 2.85 -0.67
N ALA A 156 7.17 2.77 0.03
CA ALA A 156 8.08 3.88 0.25
C ALA A 156 9.52 3.49 -0.08
N GLU A 157 10.32 4.44 -0.49
CA GLU A 157 11.76 4.33 -0.66
C GLU A 157 12.54 5.07 0.43
N MET A 158 11.97 6.15 0.97
CA MET A 158 12.45 6.95 2.11
C MET A 158 13.97 7.24 2.07
N ARG A 159 14.46 7.72 0.94
CA ARG A 159 15.90 7.96 0.71
C ARG A 159 16.53 8.95 1.72
N ALA A 160 15.75 9.92 2.17
CA ALA A 160 16.20 10.91 3.13
C ALA A 160 16.34 10.39 4.56
N GLU A 161 15.67 9.28 4.88
CA GLU A 161 15.69 8.64 6.20
C GLU A 161 15.94 7.13 6.06
N PRO A 162 17.19 6.70 5.81
CA PRO A 162 17.52 5.29 5.53
C PRO A 162 17.29 4.34 6.70
N ASP A 163 17.14 4.88 7.92
CA ASP A 163 16.89 4.08 9.13
C ASP A 163 15.40 3.78 9.37
N LEU A 164 14.52 4.31 8.51
CA LEU A 164 13.08 4.01 8.60
C LEU A 164 12.77 2.64 8.01
N PRO A 165 12.10 1.75 8.77
CA PRO A 165 11.67 0.45 8.26
C PRO A 165 10.71 0.62 7.08
N ALA A 166 11.13 0.21 5.89
CA ALA A 166 10.37 0.40 4.66
C ALA A 166 10.44 -0.81 3.73
N VAL A 167 9.30 -1.11 3.13
CA VAL A 167 9.15 -2.08 2.04
C VAL A 167 8.63 -1.34 0.81
N GLY A 168 9.40 -1.32 -0.25
CA GLY A 168 9.08 -0.56 -1.47
C GLY A 168 9.46 -1.30 -2.75
N THR A 169 9.11 -0.70 -3.87
CA THR A 169 9.55 -1.13 -5.19
C THR A 169 10.91 -0.52 -5.49
N ASP A 170 11.78 -1.26 -6.17
CA ASP A 170 12.97 -0.68 -6.80
C ASP A 170 12.55 0.22 -7.96
N ASN A 171 12.37 1.51 -7.66
CA ASN A 171 11.92 2.48 -8.65
C ASN A 171 13.01 2.83 -9.68
N GLU A 172 14.29 2.61 -9.36
CA GLU A 172 15.37 2.77 -10.33
C GLU A 172 15.30 1.69 -11.41
N ALA A 173 15.17 0.43 -11.01
CA ALA A 173 14.97 -0.69 -11.93
C ALA A 173 13.66 -0.52 -12.73
N ALA A 174 12.58 -0.06 -12.09
CA ALA A 174 11.32 0.23 -12.76
C ALA A 174 11.47 1.28 -13.88
N ALA A 175 12.18 2.36 -13.58
CA ALA A 175 12.44 3.44 -14.53
C ALA A 175 13.31 2.97 -15.71
N ALA A 176 14.32 2.14 -15.44
CA ALA A 176 15.16 1.54 -16.48
C ALA A 176 14.32 0.70 -17.45
N LEU A 177 13.50 -0.23 -16.92
CA LEU A 177 12.59 -1.07 -17.72
C LEU A 177 11.69 -0.26 -18.64
N VAL A 178 11.11 0.84 -18.15
CA VAL A 178 10.25 1.72 -18.94
C VAL A 178 11.05 2.41 -20.03
N CYS A 179 12.19 3.01 -19.71
CA CYS A 179 13.01 3.75 -20.68
C CYS A 179 13.61 2.85 -21.75
N GLU A 180 14.13 1.68 -21.38
CA GLU A 180 14.62 0.66 -22.30
C GLU A 180 13.55 0.22 -23.29
N ARG A 181 12.33 -0.03 -22.78
CA ARG A 181 11.20 -0.43 -23.63
C ARG A 181 10.83 0.65 -24.64
N LEU A 182 10.76 1.91 -24.19
CA LEU A 182 10.45 3.03 -25.08
C LEU A 182 11.53 3.26 -26.13
N VAL A 183 12.82 3.16 -25.76
CA VAL A 183 13.94 3.26 -26.70
C VAL A 183 13.95 2.11 -27.71
N HIS A 184 13.67 0.88 -27.25
CA HIS A 184 13.54 -0.30 -28.12
C HIS A 184 12.49 -0.09 -29.22
N HIS A 185 11.40 0.61 -28.91
CA HIS A 185 10.38 1.00 -29.88
C HIS A 185 10.74 2.24 -30.71
N GLY A 186 11.90 2.86 -30.51
CA GLY A 186 12.35 4.03 -31.25
C GLY A 186 11.80 5.37 -30.76
N HIS A 187 11.12 5.38 -29.62
CA HIS A 187 10.69 6.64 -29.00
C HIS A 187 11.88 7.49 -28.55
N ARG A 188 11.72 8.81 -28.54
CA ARG A 188 12.73 9.79 -28.09
C ARG A 188 12.20 10.74 -27.03
N ARG A 189 10.93 10.69 -26.75
CA ARG A 189 10.23 11.53 -25.77
C ARG A 189 9.25 10.70 -24.98
N LEU A 190 8.93 11.14 -23.77
CA LEU A 190 7.83 10.60 -22.97
C LEU A 190 7.19 11.71 -22.14
N VAL A 191 5.93 11.51 -21.78
CA VAL A 191 5.25 12.30 -20.75
C VAL A 191 4.91 11.35 -19.59
N CYS A 192 5.39 11.69 -18.42
CA CYS A 192 5.08 10.99 -17.20
C CYS A 192 3.98 11.72 -16.44
N ILE A 193 2.88 11.04 -16.13
CA ILE A 193 1.71 11.60 -15.43
C ILE A 193 1.60 10.90 -14.07
N GLY A 194 1.63 11.70 -13.00
CA GLY A 194 1.56 11.17 -11.64
C GLY A 194 0.79 12.06 -10.69
N PRO A 195 0.55 11.57 -9.46
CA PRO A 195 -0.13 12.32 -8.42
C PRO A 195 0.53 13.66 -8.11
N ALA A 196 -0.28 14.68 -7.88
CA ALA A 196 0.17 15.98 -7.39
C ALA A 196 0.55 15.91 -5.91
N GLU A 197 -0.08 15.00 -5.18
CA GLU A 197 0.19 14.74 -3.77
C GLU A 197 1.61 14.22 -3.57
N PRO A 198 2.33 14.68 -2.51
CA PRO A 198 3.75 14.39 -2.30
C PRO A 198 3.99 13.00 -1.68
N TYR A 199 3.31 11.95 -2.18
CA TYR A 199 3.62 10.60 -1.78
C TYR A 199 5.08 10.25 -2.10
N ASP A 200 5.76 9.59 -1.18
CA ASP A 200 7.17 9.23 -1.36
C ASP A 200 7.40 8.41 -2.63
N PHE A 201 6.54 7.40 -2.90
CA PHE A 201 6.65 6.59 -4.10
C PHE A 201 6.50 7.40 -5.40
N THR A 202 5.65 8.44 -5.40
CA THR A 202 5.45 9.30 -6.59
C THR A 202 6.69 10.13 -6.87
N LEU A 203 7.21 10.78 -5.84
CA LEU A 203 8.41 11.61 -5.97
C LEU A 203 9.61 10.76 -6.40
N SER A 204 9.78 9.60 -5.79
CA SER A 204 10.82 8.64 -6.17
C SER A 204 10.68 8.18 -7.63
N ARG A 205 9.49 7.80 -8.09
CA ARG A 205 9.24 7.42 -9.48
C ARG A 205 9.55 8.53 -10.46
N PHE A 206 9.15 9.77 -10.16
CA PHE A 206 9.49 10.93 -10.99
C PHE A 206 11.01 11.15 -11.08
N GLU A 207 11.71 11.10 -9.96
CA GLU A 207 13.17 11.31 -9.88
C GLU A 207 13.90 10.25 -10.70
N HIS A 208 13.55 8.97 -10.52
CA HIS A 208 14.18 7.86 -11.23
C HIS A 208 13.85 7.86 -12.73
N LEU A 209 12.59 8.14 -13.11
CA LEU A 209 12.22 8.23 -14.53
C LEU A 209 12.93 9.39 -15.24
N ALA A 210 13.07 10.55 -14.59
CA ALA A 210 13.81 11.67 -15.15
C ALA A 210 15.29 11.32 -15.36
N ALA A 211 15.92 10.71 -14.35
CA ALA A 211 17.32 10.27 -14.44
C ALA A 211 17.52 9.17 -15.48
N ALA A 212 16.64 8.16 -15.52
CA ALA A 212 16.71 7.08 -16.51
C ALA A 212 16.50 7.63 -17.94
N ALA A 213 15.53 8.54 -18.13
CA ALA A 213 15.30 9.16 -19.44
C ALA A 213 16.57 9.82 -19.98
N ILE A 214 17.28 10.58 -19.17
CA ILE A 214 18.55 11.21 -19.55
C ILE A 214 19.59 10.13 -19.95
N ARG A 215 19.76 9.10 -19.14
CA ARG A 215 20.73 8.01 -19.42
C ARG A 215 20.43 7.27 -20.73
N HIS A 216 19.15 7.16 -21.09
CA HIS A 216 18.71 6.48 -22.32
C HIS A 216 18.47 7.42 -23.51
N GLY A 217 18.84 8.71 -23.41
CA GLY A 217 18.69 9.69 -24.50
C GLY A 217 17.24 10.05 -24.80
N LEU A 218 16.36 9.95 -23.81
CA LEU A 218 14.96 10.37 -23.89
C LEU A 218 14.76 11.75 -23.28
N THR A 219 13.85 12.52 -23.85
CA THR A 219 13.34 13.75 -23.21
C THR A 219 12.07 13.41 -22.44
N ALA A 220 12.08 13.61 -21.14
CA ALA A 220 10.94 13.36 -20.26
C ALA A 220 10.28 14.68 -19.84
N ARG A 221 8.95 14.76 -19.99
CA ARG A 221 8.12 15.80 -19.39
C ARG A 221 7.35 15.18 -18.23
N MET A 222 7.38 15.85 -17.08
CA MET A 222 6.60 15.45 -15.90
C MET A 222 5.33 16.29 -15.81
N ASP A 223 4.16 15.65 -15.69
CA ASP A 223 2.87 16.27 -15.47
C ASP A 223 2.24 15.73 -14.18
N ARG A 224 1.55 16.59 -13.44
CA ARG A 224 0.93 16.25 -12.16
C ARG A 224 -0.55 16.58 -12.17
N ALA A 225 -1.34 15.69 -11.56
CA ALA A 225 -2.77 15.85 -11.39
C ALA A 225 -3.23 15.17 -10.09
N PRO A 226 -4.41 15.46 -9.56
CA PRO A 226 -4.94 14.77 -8.39
C PRO A 226 -4.91 13.24 -8.58
N LEU A 227 -4.60 12.50 -7.52
CA LEU A 227 -4.58 11.06 -7.57
C LEU A 227 -5.98 10.52 -7.90
N GLY A 228 -6.10 9.69 -8.91
CA GLY A 228 -7.34 9.03 -9.30
C GLY A 228 -7.58 8.99 -10.79
N GLU A 229 -8.72 8.45 -11.17
CA GLU A 229 -9.11 8.34 -12.58
C GLU A 229 -9.38 9.70 -13.21
N ASP A 230 -10.08 10.57 -12.49
CA ASP A 230 -10.35 11.94 -12.97
C ASP A 230 -9.07 12.72 -13.22
N GLY A 231 -8.11 12.69 -12.29
CA GLY A 231 -6.83 13.36 -12.48
C GLY A 231 -6.05 12.82 -13.67
N GLY A 232 -6.04 11.49 -13.86
CA GLY A 232 -5.43 10.86 -15.04
C GLY A 232 -6.12 11.26 -16.34
N ARG A 233 -7.47 11.31 -16.33
CA ARG A 233 -8.28 11.74 -17.47
C ARG A 233 -8.01 13.20 -17.82
N GLU A 234 -8.10 14.09 -16.85
CA GLU A 234 -7.93 15.54 -17.07
C GLU A 234 -6.52 15.90 -17.53
N ALA A 235 -5.49 15.29 -16.94
CA ALA A 235 -4.11 15.49 -17.40
C ALA A 235 -3.94 15.06 -18.85
N THR A 236 -4.54 13.94 -19.25
CA THR A 236 -4.48 13.45 -20.62
C THR A 236 -5.26 14.35 -21.58
N GLU A 237 -6.46 14.78 -21.22
CA GLU A 237 -7.26 15.72 -22.01
C GLU A 237 -6.51 17.04 -22.25
N ARG A 238 -5.84 17.60 -21.24
CA ARG A 238 -4.99 18.80 -21.39
C ARG A 238 -3.84 18.58 -22.38
N LEU A 239 -3.20 17.41 -22.35
CA LEU A 239 -2.12 17.07 -23.28
C LEU A 239 -2.64 16.94 -24.71
N LEU A 240 -3.81 16.33 -24.90
CA LEU A 240 -4.42 16.11 -26.22
C LEU A 240 -4.93 17.42 -26.83
N ALA A 241 -5.46 18.34 -26.05
CA ALA A 241 -5.94 19.63 -26.50
C ALA A 241 -4.87 20.51 -27.16
N GLY A 242 -3.60 20.33 -26.77
CA GLY A 242 -2.46 21.05 -27.37
C GLY A 242 -1.72 20.28 -28.46
N ALA A 243 -2.19 19.09 -28.85
CA ALA A 243 -1.48 18.21 -29.75
C ALA A 243 -1.83 18.49 -31.21
N SER A 244 -0.84 18.87 -32.04
CA SER A 244 -0.97 18.97 -33.48
C SER A 244 -0.65 17.67 -34.23
N GLY A 245 -0.37 16.58 -33.49
CA GLY A 245 -0.01 15.25 -34.02
C GLY A 245 -0.11 14.19 -32.92
N PRO A 246 0.33 12.94 -33.18
CA PRO A 246 0.30 11.87 -32.20
C PRO A 246 1.01 12.29 -30.91
N PRO A 247 0.39 12.10 -29.73
CA PRO A 247 1.05 12.41 -28.47
C PRO A 247 2.28 11.50 -28.25
N PRO A 248 3.32 11.97 -27.51
CA PRO A 248 4.41 11.09 -27.11
C PRO A 248 3.89 9.97 -26.20
N PRO A 249 4.69 8.91 -25.96
CA PRO A 249 4.35 7.89 -24.99
C PRO A 249 3.93 8.47 -23.64
N LEU A 250 2.86 7.94 -23.08
CA LEU A 250 2.31 8.33 -21.79
C LEU A 250 2.63 7.26 -20.75
N VAL A 251 3.31 7.67 -19.68
CA VAL A 251 3.68 6.80 -18.56
C VAL A 251 2.92 7.26 -17.32
N TYR A 252 1.99 6.46 -16.84
CA TYR A 252 1.17 6.78 -15.67
C TYR A 252 1.73 6.12 -14.42
N LEU A 253 1.93 6.88 -13.35
CA LEU A 253 2.56 6.39 -12.12
C LEU A 253 1.64 5.59 -11.20
N THR A 254 0.35 5.48 -11.52
CA THR A 254 -0.61 4.65 -10.79
C THR A 254 -1.61 3.99 -11.74
N ASN A 255 -2.15 2.82 -11.34
CA ASN A 255 -3.15 2.11 -12.12
C ASN A 255 -4.43 2.94 -12.35
N ARG A 256 -4.92 3.66 -11.33
CA ARG A 256 -6.11 4.50 -11.45
C ARG A 256 -5.92 5.65 -12.43
N MET A 257 -4.77 6.35 -12.38
CA MET A 257 -4.50 7.39 -13.37
C MET A 257 -4.34 6.82 -14.77
N THR A 258 -3.81 5.59 -14.91
CA THR A 258 -3.77 4.88 -16.19
C THR A 258 -5.18 4.67 -16.75
N ILE A 259 -6.12 4.19 -15.94
CA ILE A 259 -7.52 3.98 -16.35
C ILE A 259 -8.15 5.29 -16.81
N GLY A 260 -7.96 6.38 -16.05
CA GLY A 260 -8.44 7.69 -16.42
C GLY A 260 -7.85 8.20 -17.76
N GLY A 261 -6.54 8.03 -17.94
CA GLY A 261 -5.87 8.37 -19.18
C GLY A 261 -6.35 7.58 -20.40
N LEU A 262 -6.58 6.28 -20.22
CA LEU A 262 -7.17 5.42 -21.25
C LEU A 262 -8.60 5.87 -21.60
N THR A 263 -9.38 6.32 -20.63
CA THR A 263 -10.72 6.86 -20.84
C THR A 263 -10.69 8.12 -21.69
N ALA A 264 -9.72 9.03 -21.48
CA ALA A 264 -9.52 10.21 -22.30
C ALA A 264 -9.08 9.84 -23.73
N LEU A 265 -8.14 8.91 -23.86
CA LEU A 265 -7.65 8.44 -25.15
C LEU A 265 -8.74 7.75 -25.98
N ALA A 266 -9.62 6.98 -25.35
CA ALA A 266 -10.76 6.32 -26.02
C ALA A 266 -11.76 7.31 -26.65
N ARG A 267 -11.77 8.57 -26.18
CA ARG A 267 -12.60 9.67 -26.73
C ARG A 267 -11.82 10.56 -27.71
N SER A 268 -10.60 10.19 -28.06
CA SER A 268 -9.71 10.94 -28.95
C SER A 268 -9.53 10.17 -30.26
N PRO A 269 -9.03 10.83 -31.32
CA PRO A 269 -8.68 10.14 -32.57
C PRO A 269 -7.43 9.26 -32.47
N TRP A 270 -6.78 9.20 -31.31
CA TRP A 270 -5.49 8.52 -31.14
C TRP A 270 -5.68 7.11 -30.55
N VAL A 271 -5.31 6.10 -31.32
CA VAL A 271 -5.43 4.69 -30.93
C VAL A 271 -4.23 4.27 -30.09
N VAL A 272 -4.51 3.79 -28.87
CA VAL A 272 -3.49 3.26 -27.95
C VAL A 272 -2.79 2.03 -28.55
N GLY A 273 -1.47 1.96 -28.40
CA GLY A 273 -0.63 0.90 -28.96
C GLY A 273 -0.31 1.05 -30.45
N ARG A 274 -0.97 2.01 -31.13
CA ARG A 274 -0.74 2.29 -32.54
C ARG A 274 -0.26 3.73 -32.80
N HIS A 275 -0.98 4.72 -32.27
CA HIS A 275 -0.63 6.16 -32.40
C HIS A 275 0.05 6.68 -31.14
N VAL A 276 -0.31 6.17 -29.98
CA VAL A 276 0.24 6.55 -28.69
C VAL A 276 0.57 5.30 -27.86
N ALA A 277 1.80 5.22 -27.38
CA ALA A 277 2.20 4.19 -26.44
C ALA A 277 1.77 4.58 -25.03
N VAL A 278 1.26 3.60 -24.28
CA VAL A 278 0.84 3.77 -22.86
C VAL A 278 1.51 2.70 -22.01
N ILE A 279 2.16 3.13 -20.93
CA ILE A 279 2.68 2.24 -19.87
C ILE A 279 2.12 2.72 -18.53
N GLY A 280 1.54 1.79 -17.75
CA GLY A 280 1.03 2.08 -16.41
C GLY A 280 1.92 1.50 -15.30
N PHE A 281 1.78 2.02 -14.08
CA PHE A 281 2.33 1.42 -12.86
C PHE A 281 1.21 0.77 -12.06
N GLY A 282 1.41 -0.50 -11.69
CA GLY A 282 0.42 -1.32 -10.99
C GLY A 282 -0.52 -2.05 -11.97
N ASP A 283 -0.65 -3.35 -11.77
CA ASP A 283 -1.56 -4.19 -12.57
C ASP A 283 -2.93 -4.28 -11.91
N GLY A 284 -3.95 -4.55 -12.70
CA GLY A 284 -5.31 -4.77 -12.23
C GLY A 284 -6.21 -5.31 -13.34
N PRO A 285 -7.41 -5.82 -12.98
CA PRO A 285 -8.31 -6.43 -13.96
C PRO A 285 -8.63 -5.54 -15.15
N THR A 286 -8.91 -4.26 -14.90
CA THR A 286 -9.25 -3.28 -15.96
C THR A 286 -8.10 -3.09 -16.96
N LEU A 287 -6.85 -3.03 -16.50
CA LEU A 287 -5.68 -2.87 -17.37
C LEU A 287 -5.29 -4.17 -18.06
N ARG A 288 -5.58 -5.30 -17.43
CA ARG A 288 -5.30 -6.65 -17.95
C ARG A 288 -6.25 -7.06 -19.05
N HIS A 289 -7.52 -6.76 -18.88
CA HIS A 289 -8.61 -7.19 -19.77
C HIS A 289 -9.20 -6.07 -20.62
N GLY A 290 -8.65 -4.85 -20.53
CA GLY A 290 -9.01 -3.73 -21.39
C GLY A 290 -8.64 -3.95 -22.84
N LEU A 291 -9.19 -3.15 -23.75
CA LEU A 291 -8.87 -3.18 -25.18
C LEU A 291 -8.35 -1.79 -25.62
N PRO A 292 -7.05 -1.68 -25.88
CA PRO A 292 -6.01 -2.72 -25.78
C PRO A 292 -5.64 -3.04 -24.32
N ALA A 293 -5.19 -4.27 -24.07
CA ALA A 293 -4.60 -4.62 -22.77
C ALA A 293 -3.32 -3.82 -22.53
N THR A 294 -3.16 -3.30 -21.32
CA THR A 294 -2.14 -2.28 -21.01
C THR A 294 -0.85 -2.91 -20.50
N THR A 295 0.28 -2.52 -21.09
CA THR A 295 1.64 -2.80 -20.57
C THR A 295 1.83 -2.07 -19.25
N VAL A 296 2.29 -2.79 -18.23
CA VAL A 296 2.42 -2.24 -16.87
C VAL A 296 3.73 -2.63 -16.20
N VAL A 297 4.25 -1.72 -15.39
CA VAL A 297 5.25 -2.04 -14.37
C VAL A 297 4.50 -2.66 -13.19
N HIS A 298 4.80 -3.90 -12.88
CA HIS A 298 4.19 -4.68 -11.82
C HIS A 298 5.12 -4.82 -10.61
N SER A 299 4.56 -4.64 -9.43
CA SER A 299 5.18 -4.95 -8.15
C SER A 299 4.28 -5.92 -7.38
N PRO A 300 4.82 -6.98 -6.76
CA PRO A 300 4.03 -8.01 -6.07
C PRO A 300 3.53 -7.51 -4.72
N MET A 301 2.59 -6.58 -4.73
CA MET A 301 2.14 -5.84 -3.54
C MET A 301 1.56 -6.75 -2.45
N PHE A 302 0.95 -7.87 -2.81
CA PHE A 302 0.49 -8.88 -1.86
C PHE A 302 1.66 -9.42 -1.01
N ASP A 303 2.74 -9.86 -1.67
CA ASP A 303 3.92 -10.42 -0.99
C ASP A 303 4.69 -9.33 -0.24
N MET A 304 4.77 -8.12 -0.80
CA MET A 304 5.37 -6.96 -0.14
C MET A 304 4.66 -6.63 1.18
N ALA A 305 3.33 -6.69 1.20
CA ALA A 305 2.54 -6.43 2.39
C ALA A 305 2.71 -7.54 3.45
N ARG A 306 2.77 -8.81 3.05
CA ARG A 306 3.11 -9.91 3.95
C ARG A 306 4.48 -9.69 4.60
N HIS A 307 5.47 -9.32 3.80
CA HIS A 307 6.81 -9.03 4.30
C HIS A 307 6.84 -7.82 5.23
N ALA A 308 6.06 -6.78 4.96
CA ALA A 308 5.94 -5.63 5.85
C ALA A 308 5.37 -6.02 7.23
N VAL A 309 4.41 -6.94 7.27
CA VAL A 309 3.91 -7.52 8.53
C VAL A 309 5.01 -8.30 9.25
N ASP A 310 5.76 -9.16 8.55
CA ASP A 310 6.86 -9.93 9.16
C ASP A 310 7.94 -9.01 9.73
N ALA A 311 8.33 -7.96 9.00
CA ALA A 311 9.28 -6.96 9.46
C ALA A 311 8.78 -6.22 10.70
N LEU A 312 7.48 -5.83 10.71
CA LEU A 312 6.85 -5.18 11.84
C LEU A 312 6.85 -6.08 13.10
N ILE A 313 6.47 -7.33 12.95
CA ILE A 313 6.46 -8.30 14.06
C ILE A 313 7.89 -8.53 14.57
N ALA A 314 8.89 -8.63 13.68
CA ALA A 314 10.28 -8.75 14.07
C ALA A 314 10.77 -7.51 14.83
N LEU A 315 10.46 -6.30 14.34
CA LEU A 315 10.77 -5.04 15.00
C LEU A 315 10.13 -4.95 16.41
N ARG A 316 8.84 -5.27 16.51
CA ARG A 316 8.10 -5.29 17.77
C ARG A 316 8.72 -6.24 18.80
N ASP A 317 9.17 -7.40 18.35
CA ASP A 317 9.69 -8.45 19.20
C ASP A 317 11.23 -8.34 19.40
N GLY A 318 11.86 -7.25 18.92
CA GLY A 318 13.32 -7.03 19.05
C GLY A 318 14.17 -8.02 18.27
N ARG A 319 13.62 -8.65 17.23
CA ARG A 319 14.33 -9.61 16.37
C ARG A 319 14.96 -8.89 15.16
N PRO A 320 16.05 -9.41 14.61
CA PRO A 320 16.65 -8.86 13.39
C PRO A 320 15.68 -8.84 12.21
N PHE A 321 15.70 -7.76 11.44
CA PHE A 321 14.94 -7.61 10.19
C PHE A 321 15.70 -6.70 9.21
N GLU A 322 15.33 -6.77 7.93
CA GLU A 322 15.86 -5.87 6.90
C GLU A 322 15.15 -4.50 7.00
N VAL A 323 15.90 -3.44 7.30
CA VAL A 323 15.33 -2.10 7.52
C VAL A 323 14.68 -1.57 6.24
N ILE A 324 15.34 -1.71 5.09
CA ILE A 324 14.80 -1.30 3.79
C ILE A 324 14.82 -2.50 2.84
N ARG A 325 13.64 -2.97 2.47
CA ARG A 325 13.48 -4.00 1.44
C ARG A 325 12.95 -3.41 0.15
N ARG A 326 13.76 -3.50 -0.91
CA ARG A 326 13.34 -3.12 -2.28
C ARG A 326 13.03 -4.37 -3.09
N TRP A 327 11.83 -4.41 -3.63
CA TRP A 327 11.35 -5.50 -4.47
C TRP A 327 11.57 -5.17 -5.95
N ALA A 328 12.21 -6.10 -6.67
CA ALA A 328 12.40 -5.96 -8.10
C ALA A 328 11.04 -5.90 -8.82
N PRO A 329 10.81 -4.88 -9.65
CA PRO A 329 9.63 -4.80 -10.49
C PRO A 329 9.78 -5.71 -11.72
N SER A 330 8.66 -6.00 -12.37
CA SER A 330 8.64 -6.60 -13.70
C SER A 330 7.84 -5.76 -14.67
N LEU A 331 8.23 -5.75 -15.95
CA LEU A 331 7.45 -5.13 -17.01
C LEU A 331 6.59 -6.21 -17.69
N ILE A 332 5.29 -6.15 -17.47
CA ILE A 332 4.33 -7.07 -18.10
C ILE A 332 3.92 -6.46 -19.44
N LEU A 333 4.48 -7.02 -20.51
CA LEU A 333 4.23 -6.55 -21.87
C LEU A 333 2.83 -6.96 -22.36
N ARG A 334 2.11 -6.02 -22.96
CA ARG A 334 0.80 -6.23 -23.57
C ARG A 334 0.72 -5.43 -24.89
N GLN A 335 -0.44 -4.87 -25.22
CA GLN A 335 -0.73 -4.28 -26.52
C GLN A 335 -0.55 -2.76 -26.57
N SER A 336 -0.40 -2.09 -25.43
CA SER A 336 -0.52 -0.63 -25.34
C SER A 336 0.77 0.16 -25.61
N ASP A 337 1.93 -0.49 -25.71
CA ASP A 337 3.25 0.16 -25.77
C ASP A 337 3.94 0.07 -27.15
N GLY A 338 3.16 0.01 -28.21
CA GLY A 338 3.67 -0.16 -29.58
C GLY A 338 4.62 0.97 -30.05
N PRO A 339 5.35 0.73 -31.17
CA PRO A 339 6.26 1.71 -31.75
C PRO A 339 5.53 2.94 -32.30
N PRO A 340 6.19 4.09 -32.41
CA PRO A 340 5.59 5.27 -33.02
C PRO A 340 5.21 4.98 -34.48
N GLN A 341 3.96 5.19 -34.81
CA GLN A 341 3.47 5.06 -36.16
C GLN A 341 3.02 6.43 -36.68
N ASN A 342 3.62 6.89 -37.79
CA ASN A 342 3.22 8.12 -38.49
C ASN A 342 1.92 7.87 -39.29
N LEU A 343 0.88 7.45 -38.63
CA LEU A 343 -0.43 7.23 -39.25
C LEU A 343 -1.34 8.44 -38.95
N SER A 344 -2.16 8.80 -39.95
CA SER A 344 -3.22 9.78 -39.71
C SER A 344 -4.17 9.31 -38.60
N PRO A 345 -4.69 10.23 -37.80
CA PRO A 345 -5.72 9.89 -36.81
C PRO A 345 -6.93 9.23 -37.49
N LEU A 346 -7.68 8.44 -36.72
CA LEU A 346 -8.93 7.90 -37.22
C LEU A 346 -9.92 9.06 -37.45
N PRO A 347 -10.74 9.01 -38.51
CA PRO A 347 -11.81 10.00 -38.70
C PRO A 347 -12.74 9.98 -37.49
N SER A 348 -13.17 11.15 -37.06
CA SER A 348 -14.07 11.38 -35.93
C SER A 348 -15.47 10.83 -36.16
#